data_ce8c06d4f7b29d7b8fd1c2093c74eba8
#
_entry.id   ce8c06d4f7b29d7b8fd1c2093c74eba8
#
_cell.length_a   1.000
_cell.length_b   1.000
_cell.length_c   1.000
_cell.angle_alpha   90.00
_cell.angle_beta   90.00
_cell.angle_gamma   90.00
#
_symmetry.space_group_name_H-M   'P 1'
#
loop_
_entity.id
_entity.type
_entity.pdbx_description
1 polymer ?
#
loop_
_entity_poly.entity_id
_entity_poly.type
_entity_poly.pdbx_seq_one_letter_code
_entity_poly.pdbx_strand_id
1 'polypeptide(L)'
;MTKKIGVFCPTLNVLGGGEYVAIALANTLSKSNHNVILFTNAPINPQAIQNYFGEPLHPAIKSIVQPTNFTPRGLGDFYQTIVHSFIAKAKCDLFVDAFSNCVFPWTQVSYIHFPYLNRFSFSKTFPYLGTRRISQAGTLPHVILEKNLIDYTKRLVLANSFYTAGEIRKYSGKNVQVLYPPFSASISQMGKESSKAAGENLVATVSRLEPSKLLDRIPQIAAKTDKHIQFAIIGRLCCKQTLDNLQAQVNKLGLSNRFKFYPDASAQVKTNLLKRAKIYLHTMVGEHFGISIVEAMALGCVPIVHNSGGMTEFVPAHYRYENIEDAAQKISREINNWSPKQDDTMKQIADQFSTANFSQRFNILFSKFYN
;
A
#
# COMPACT_ATOMS: atom_id res chain seq x y z
N MET A 1 14.27 25.72 -13.33
CA MET A 1 15.65 25.17 -13.57
C MET A 1 15.62 23.67 -13.46
N THR A 2 16.30 22.96 -14.36
CA THR A 2 16.47 21.49 -14.30
C THR A 2 17.34 21.10 -13.11
N LYS A 3 16.84 20.24 -12.22
CA LYS A 3 17.58 19.73 -11.06
C LYS A 3 17.90 18.25 -11.24
N LYS A 4 18.99 17.80 -10.64
CA LYS A 4 19.33 16.39 -10.51
C LYS A 4 18.64 15.84 -9.25
N ILE A 5 17.58 15.02 -9.42
CA ILE A 5 16.73 14.54 -8.34
C ILE A 5 16.96 13.06 -8.12
N GLY A 6 17.32 12.69 -6.88
CA GLY A 6 17.40 11.29 -6.45
C GLY A 6 16.07 10.81 -5.86
N VAL A 7 15.55 9.69 -6.33
CA VAL A 7 14.42 8.98 -5.72
C VAL A 7 14.93 7.68 -5.10
N PHE A 8 14.77 7.55 -3.79
CA PHE A 8 15.28 6.42 -3.03
C PHE A 8 14.20 5.37 -2.76
N CYS A 9 14.36 4.21 -3.36
CA CYS A 9 13.50 3.04 -3.15
C CYS A 9 14.34 1.76 -3.35
N PRO A 10 15.10 1.30 -2.34
CA PRO A 10 15.99 0.15 -2.48
C PRO A 10 15.27 -1.14 -2.90
N THR A 11 14.04 -1.35 -2.48
CA THR A 11 13.27 -2.57 -2.75
C THR A 11 12.44 -2.53 -4.04
N LEU A 12 12.77 -1.67 -5.00
CA LEU A 12 11.96 -1.42 -6.20
C LEU A 12 11.53 -2.71 -6.95
N ASN A 13 12.39 -3.71 -6.97
CA ASN A 13 12.12 -4.99 -7.64
C ASN A 13 11.11 -5.91 -6.90
N VAL A 14 10.64 -5.52 -5.72
CA VAL A 14 9.56 -6.22 -5.00
C VAL A 14 8.21 -6.03 -5.70
N LEU A 15 8.07 -4.94 -6.47
CA LEU A 15 6.87 -4.61 -7.25
C LEU A 15 5.58 -4.58 -6.41
N GLY A 16 5.64 -3.97 -5.23
CA GLY A 16 4.48 -3.71 -4.38
C GLY A 16 3.89 -2.31 -4.56
N GLY A 17 2.87 -1.99 -3.78
CA GLY A 17 2.21 -0.68 -3.85
C GLY A 17 3.12 0.49 -3.45
N GLY A 18 4.02 0.29 -2.47
CA GLY A 18 5.01 1.31 -2.08
C GLY A 18 6.02 1.60 -3.19
N GLU A 19 6.48 0.55 -3.87
CA GLU A 19 7.39 0.65 -5.01
C GLU A 19 6.72 1.37 -6.19
N TYR A 20 5.41 1.16 -6.40
CA TYR A 20 4.68 1.90 -7.43
C TYR A 20 4.61 3.40 -7.15
N VAL A 21 4.49 3.81 -5.89
CA VAL A 21 4.57 5.23 -5.52
C VAL A 21 5.93 5.83 -5.92
N ALA A 22 7.03 5.12 -5.66
CA ALA A 22 8.36 5.59 -6.04
C ALA A 22 8.51 5.73 -7.57
N ILE A 23 7.96 4.78 -8.35
CA ILE A 23 7.91 4.84 -9.81
C ILE A 23 7.09 6.05 -10.27
N ALA A 24 5.90 6.25 -9.71
CA ALA A 24 5.03 7.37 -10.06
C ALA A 24 5.68 8.73 -9.75
N LEU A 25 6.36 8.86 -8.60
CA LEU A 25 7.15 10.05 -8.25
C LEU A 25 8.29 10.29 -9.26
N ALA A 26 9.06 9.23 -9.58
CA ALA A 26 10.17 9.33 -10.52
C ALA A 26 9.69 9.72 -11.93
N ASN A 27 8.64 9.07 -12.43
CA ASN A 27 8.02 9.38 -13.71
C ASN A 27 7.49 10.82 -13.75
N THR A 28 6.81 11.28 -12.70
CA THR A 28 6.26 12.64 -12.60
C THR A 28 7.37 13.69 -12.66
N LEU A 29 8.43 13.50 -11.88
CA LEU A 29 9.58 14.41 -11.86
C LEU A 29 10.33 14.42 -13.21
N SER A 30 10.49 13.28 -13.85
CA SER A 30 11.13 13.17 -15.15
C SER A 30 10.30 13.84 -16.26
N LYS A 31 8.98 13.66 -16.26
CA LYS A 31 8.04 14.36 -17.16
C LYS A 31 8.02 15.88 -16.94
N SER A 32 8.43 16.34 -15.75
CA SER A 32 8.61 17.78 -15.43
C SER A 32 10.01 18.30 -15.76
N ASN A 33 10.74 17.65 -16.66
CA ASN A 33 12.08 18.01 -17.15
C ASN A 33 13.18 18.04 -16.07
N HIS A 34 13.08 17.21 -15.04
CA HIS A 34 14.17 16.98 -14.09
C HIS A 34 15.02 15.77 -14.48
N ASN A 35 16.31 15.80 -14.14
CA ASN A 35 17.22 14.66 -14.29
C ASN A 35 17.04 13.71 -13.12
N VAL A 36 16.27 12.63 -13.29
CA VAL A 36 15.92 11.70 -12.22
C VAL A 36 16.87 10.52 -12.14
N ILE A 37 17.28 10.17 -10.92
CA ILE A 37 18.07 8.97 -10.59
C ILE A 37 17.31 8.14 -9.56
N LEU A 38 17.02 6.89 -9.90
CA LEU A 38 16.49 5.90 -8.94
C LEU A 38 17.66 5.21 -8.22
N PHE A 39 17.60 5.20 -6.89
CA PHE A 39 18.55 4.47 -6.04
C PHE A 39 17.88 3.18 -5.56
N THR A 40 18.46 2.03 -5.97
CA THR A 40 17.92 0.70 -5.73
C THR A 40 18.99 -0.24 -5.18
N ASN A 41 18.61 -1.38 -4.60
CA ASN A 41 19.57 -2.38 -4.10
C ASN A 41 19.98 -3.41 -5.15
N ALA A 42 19.27 -3.49 -6.27
CA ALA A 42 19.55 -4.40 -7.38
C ALA A 42 19.23 -3.71 -8.71
N PRO A 43 19.76 -4.20 -9.85
CA PRO A 43 19.43 -3.69 -11.18
C PRO A 43 17.91 -3.68 -11.42
N ILE A 44 17.41 -2.62 -12.03
CA ILE A 44 16.00 -2.49 -12.38
C ILE A 44 15.71 -3.33 -13.63
N ASN A 45 14.56 -4.01 -13.63
CA ASN A 45 13.99 -4.61 -14.83
C ASN A 45 12.81 -3.77 -15.33
N PRO A 46 13.00 -2.85 -16.31
CA PRO A 46 11.93 -1.98 -16.81
C PRO A 46 10.75 -2.74 -17.41
N GLN A 47 11.01 -3.89 -18.05
CA GLN A 47 9.96 -4.72 -18.64
C GLN A 47 9.09 -5.35 -17.54
N ALA A 48 9.67 -5.79 -16.43
CA ALA A 48 8.90 -6.32 -15.30
C ALA A 48 8.01 -5.22 -14.67
N ILE A 49 8.51 -3.99 -14.55
CA ILE A 49 7.74 -2.82 -14.09
C ILE A 49 6.55 -2.59 -15.01
N GLN A 50 6.79 -2.49 -16.31
CA GLN A 50 5.72 -2.28 -17.30
C GLN A 50 4.69 -3.41 -17.29
N ASN A 51 5.14 -4.66 -17.25
CA ASN A 51 4.25 -5.83 -17.23
C ASN A 51 3.39 -5.89 -15.96
N TYR A 52 3.95 -5.46 -14.82
CA TYR A 52 3.25 -5.55 -13.54
C TYR A 52 2.31 -4.36 -13.29
N PHE A 53 2.77 -3.13 -13.57
CA PHE A 53 2.02 -1.91 -13.28
C PHE A 53 1.30 -1.32 -14.51
N GLY A 54 1.63 -1.77 -15.73
CA GLY A 54 1.07 -1.23 -16.97
C GLY A 54 1.57 0.17 -17.32
N GLU A 55 2.57 0.67 -16.61
CA GLU A 55 3.20 1.95 -16.87
C GLU A 55 4.72 1.75 -17.00
N PRO A 56 5.35 2.16 -18.11
CA PRO A 56 6.79 2.08 -18.27
C PRO A 56 7.50 3.09 -17.38
N LEU A 57 8.71 2.76 -16.99
CA LEU A 57 9.61 3.74 -16.43
C LEU A 57 10.01 4.73 -17.54
N HIS A 58 9.98 6.02 -17.22
CA HIS A 58 10.33 7.06 -18.19
C HIS A 58 11.78 6.86 -18.69
N PRO A 59 12.05 6.88 -20.01
CA PRO A 59 13.35 6.48 -20.57
C PRO A 59 14.53 7.35 -20.15
N ALA A 60 14.29 8.59 -19.74
CA ALA A 60 15.34 9.48 -19.22
C ALA A 60 15.77 9.18 -17.77
N ILE A 61 15.06 8.29 -17.06
CA ILE A 61 15.39 7.94 -15.68
C ILE A 61 16.61 7.02 -15.68
N LYS A 62 17.62 7.42 -14.91
CA LYS A 62 18.82 6.59 -14.65
C LYS A 62 18.65 5.82 -13.36
N SER A 63 19.38 4.72 -13.18
CA SER A 63 19.43 4.00 -11.90
C SER A 63 20.86 3.87 -11.40
N ILE A 64 21.01 3.93 -10.08
CA ILE A 64 22.24 3.61 -9.38
C ILE A 64 21.95 2.48 -8.40
N VAL A 65 22.66 1.38 -8.56
CA VAL A 65 22.56 0.23 -7.67
C VAL A 65 23.47 0.46 -6.47
N GLN A 66 22.90 0.35 -5.28
CA GLN A 66 23.60 0.32 -4.01
C GLN A 66 23.38 -1.07 -3.39
N PRO A 67 24.26 -2.06 -3.67
CA PRO A 67 24.04 -3.43 -3.22
C PRO A 67 23.90 -3.49 -1.71
N THR A 68 22.78 -4.04 -1.24
CA THR A 68 22.48 -4.25 0.16
C THR A 68 21.67 -5.50 0.34
N ASN A 69 21.93 -6.26 1.37
CA ASN A 69 21.08 -7.38 1.78
C ASN A 69 19.94 -6.83 2.65
N PHE A 70 19.08 -5.98 2.05
CA PHE A 70 17.89 -5.50 2.74
C PHE A 70 16.93 -6.66 3.02
N THR A 71 16.96 -7.15 4.24
CA THR A 71 15.84 -7.88 4.83
C THR A 71 15.12 -6.91 5.77
N PRO A 72 13.99 -6.29 5.41
CA PRO A 72 13.43 -5.16 6.15
C PRO A 72 12.80 -5.57 7.49
N ARG A 73 13.57 -6.12 8.41
CA ARG A 73 13.06 -6.71 9.67
C ARG A 73 13.89 -6.43 10.93
N GLY A 74 14.95 -5.66 10.86
CA GLY A 74 15.85 -5.47 12.00
C GLY A 74 16.41 -4.07 12.18
N LEU A 75 17.07 -3.86 13.31
CA LEU A 75 17.77 -2.62 13.61
C LEU A 75 18.91 -2.36 12.61
N GLY A 76 19.59 -3.43 12.15
CA GLY A 76 20.64 -3.34 11.13
C GLY A 76 20.13 -2.76 9.82
N ASP A 77 18.95 -3.17 9.37
CA ASP A 77 18.33 -2.65 8.13
C ASP A 77 17.97 -1.17 8.25
N PHE A 78 17.54 -0.72 9.42
CA PHE A 78 17.28 0.69 9.68
C PHE A 78 18.55 1.53 9.52
N TYR A 79 19.67 1.13 10.14
CA TYR A 79 20.94 1.85 10.01
C TYR A 79 21.55 1.75 8.61
N GLN A 80 21.41 0.62 7.93
CA GLN A 80 21.79 0.51 6.52
C GLN A 80 20.99 1.50 5.66
N THR A 81 19.67 1.62 5.90
CA THR A 81 18.83 2.61 5.20
C THR A 81 19.34 4.02 5.41
N ILE A 82 19.74 4.39 6.64
CA ILE A 82 20.35 5.69 6.95
C ILE A 82 21.58 5.93 6.09
N VAL A 83 22.55 5.00 6.13
CA VAL A 83 23.82 5.13 5.39
C VAL A 83 23.59 5.22 3.89
N HIS A 84 22.77 4.33 3.32
CA HIS A 84 22.52 4.32 1.87
C HIS A 84 21.74 5.55 1.38
N SER A 85 20.79 6.05 2.17
CA SER A 85 20.07 7.28 1.84
C SER A 85 21.01 8.50 1.87
N PHE A 86 21.96 8.55 2.83
CA PHE A 86 22.96 9.61 2.91
C PHE A 86 23.92 9.58 1.70
N ILE A 87 24.43 8.40 1.33
CA ILE A 87 25.28 8.22 0.14
C ILE A 87 24.51 8.59 -1.14
N ALA A 88 23.24 8.23 -1.24
CA ALA A 88 22.40 8.58 -2.37
C ALA A 88 22.22 10.10 -2.49
N LYS A 89 21.95 10.78 -1.36
CA LYS A 89 21.82 12.24 -1.32
C LYS A 89 23.06 12.97 -1.85
N ALA A 90 24.25 12.49 -1.55
CA ALA A 90 25.50 13.10 -2.02
C ALA A 90 25.64 13.14 -3.56
N LYS A 91 24.83 12.37 -4.29
CA LYS A 91 24.84 12.27 -5.77
C LYS A 91 23.78 13.08 -6.49
N CYS A 92 22.98 13.88 -5.77
CA CYS A 92 21.86 14.63 -6.34
C CYS A 92 21.67 15.99 -5.64
N ASP A 93 21.05 16.94 -6.32
CA ASP A 93 20.74 18.27 -5.78
C ASP A 93 19.56 18.19 -4.80
N LEU A 94 18.54 17.43 -5.17
CA LEU A 94 17.34 17.20 -4.38
C LEU A 94 17.12 15.70 -4.16
N PHE A 95 16.72 15.33 -2.94
CA PHE A 95 16.53 13.95 -2.54
C PHE A 95 15.10 13.66 -2.09
N VAL A 96 14.47 12.70 -2.73
CA VAL A 96 13.13 12.18 -2.45
C VAL A 96 13.27 10.80 -1.84
N ASP A 97 12.85 10.65 -0.60
CA ASP A 97 12.79 9.37 0.09
C ASP A 97 11.36 8.81 0.01
N ALA A 98 11.19 7.75 -0.76
CA ALA A 98 9.92 7.04 -0.92
C ALA A 98 9.88 5.67 -0.22
N PHE A 99 10.85 5.40 0.67
CA PHE A 99 11.01 4.07 1.27
C PHE A 99 11.09 4.07 2.79
N SER A 100 11.90 4.97 3.37
CA SER A 100 12.37 4.85 4.76
C SER A 100 11.26 4.98 5.81
N ASN A 101 10.12 5.59 5.46
CA ASN A 101 9.01 5.84 6.38
C ASN A 101 9.39 6.66 7.64
N CYS A 102 10.42 7.49 7.52
CA CYS A 102 10.90 8.46 8.49
C CYS A 102 11.50 9.66 7.76
N VAL A 103 11.80 10.73 8.48
CA VAL A 103 12.39 11.94 7.89
C VAL A 103 13.85 12.05 8.32
N PHE A 104 14.78 12.05 7.36
CA PHE A 104 16.20 12.28 7.65
C PHE A 104 16.59 13.75 7.47
N PRO A 105 17.68 14.23 8.16
CA PRO A 105 18.11 15.62 8.04
C PRO A 105 18.48 16.06 6.62
N TRP A 106 18.82 15.15 5.75
CA TRP A 106 19.23 15.39 4.35
C TRP A 106 18.10 15.17 3.32
N THR A 107 16.91 14.70 3.72
CA THR A 107 15.78 14.56 2.80
C THR A 107 15.07 15.90 2.58
N GLN A 108 14.76 16.23 1.33
CA GLN A 108 13.95 17.38 0.97
C GLN A 108 12.49 16.99 0.80
N VAL A 109 12.23 15.79 0.24
CA VAL A 109 10.88 15.22 0.13
C VAL A 109 10.89 13.85 0.78
N SER A 110 9.95 13.59 1.71
CA SER A 110 9.73 12.27 2.30
C SER A 110 8.29 11.84 2.05
N TYR A 111 8.10 10.66 1.45
CA TYR A 111 6.79 10.03 1.31
C TYR A 111 6.65 8.90 2.33
N ILE A 112 5.74 9.05 3.27
CA ILE A 112 5.56 8.14 4.40
C ILE A 112 4.33 7.27 4.17
N HIS A 113 4.55 5.98 3.94
CA HIS A 113 3.49 4.98 3.84
C HIS A 113 2.96 4.59 5.21
N PHE A 114 3.88 4.54 6.18
CA PHE A 114 3.60 4.24 7.57
C PHE A 114 4.74 4.75 8.45
N PRO A 115 4.48 5.58 9.49
CA PRO A 115 5.55 6.13 10.31
C PRO A 115 6.30 5.03 11.04
N TYR A 116 7.51 4.73 10.58
CA TYR A 116 8.36 3.65 11.12
C TYR A 116 8.56 3.80 12.63
N LEU A 117 8.71 5.03 13.09
CA LEU A 117 9.02 5.38 14.47
C LEU A 117 7.79 5.34 15.39
N ASN A 118 6.59 5.26 14.85
CA ASN A 118 5.37 5.14 15.65
C ASN A 118 5.13 3.71 16.19
N ARG A 119 6.04 2.77 15.92
CA ARG A 119 5.97 1.40 16.42
C ARG A 119 5.87 1.30 17.95
N PHE A 120 6.36 2.30 18.68
CA PHE A 120 6.23 2.38 20.14
C PHE A 120 4.78 2.56 20.61
N SER A 121 3.98 3.33 19.90
CA SER A 121 2.56 3.52 20.19
C SER A 121 1.69 2.36 19.65
N PHE A 122 2.10 1.79 18.53
CA PHE A 122 1.37 0.73 17.84
C PHE A 122 1.39 -0.62 18.56
N SER A 123 2.39 -0.92 19.38
CA SER A 123 2.45 -2.21 20.10
C SER A 123 1.26 -2.43 21.03
N LYS A 124 0.59 -1.35 21.50
CA LYS A 124 -0.64 -1.43 22.29
C LYS A 124 -1.89 -1.63 21.44
N THR A 125 -1.92 -1.05 20.24
CA THR A 125 -3.06 -1.10 19.31
C THR A 125 -2.97 -2.32 18.37
N PHE A 126 -1.75 -2.77 18.07
CA PHE A 126 -1.47 -3.87 17.16
C PHE A 126 -0.43 -4.82 17.77
N PRO A 127 -0.80 -5.66 18.76
CA PRO A 127 0.12 -6.54 19.47
C PRO A 127 0.83 -7.57 18.57
N TYR A 128 0.28 -7.87 17.39
CA TYR A 128 0.86 -8.75 16.38
C TYR A 128 2.01 -8.11 15.56
N LEU A 129 2.15 -6.78 15.59
CA LEU A 129 3.33 -6.11 15.06
C LEU A 129 4.56 -6.25 15.98
N GLY A 130 4.51 -7.20 16.89
CA GLY A 130 5.49 -7.53 17.92
C GLY A 130 6.92 -7.17 17.56
N THR A 131 7.31 -5.98 17.92
CA THR A 131 8.67 -5.51 17.75
C THR A 131 9.48 -5.99 18.94
N ARG A 132 10.58 -6.64 18.66
CA ARG A 132 11.52 -6.98 19.73
C ARG A 132 11.92 -5.69 20.45
N ARG A 133 11.80 -5.64 21.77
CA ARG A 133 12.11 -4.47 22.63
C ARG A 133 13.49 -3.85 22.33
N ILE A 134 14.46 -4.68 21.92
CA ILE A 134 15.83 -4.28 21.54
C ILE A 134 15.83 -3.39 20.28
N SER A 135 14.99 -3.69 19.28
CA SER A 135 14.93 -2.86 18.07
C SER A 135 14.29 -1.49 18.33
N GLN A 136 13.45 -1.39 19.34
CA GLN A 136 12.82 -0.14 19.76
C GLN A 136 13.86 0.79 20.41
N ALA A 137 14.62 0.30 21.40
CA ALA A 137 15.65 1.09 22.06
C ALA A 137 16.71 1.60 21.07
N GLY A 138 17.07 0.78 20.07
CA GLY A 138 18.07 1.14 19.07
C GLY A 138 17.62 2.24 18.09
N THR A 139 16.32 2.47 17.90
CA THR A 139 15.84 3.58 17.06
C THR A 139 15.60 4.87 17.83
N LEU A 140 15.66 4.85 19.16
CA LEU A 140 15.40 6.00 20.03
C LEU A 140 16.25 7.24 19.69
N PRO A 141 17.55 7.16 19.38
CA PRO A 141 18.33 8.33 18.98
C PRO A 141 17.75 9.06 17.78
N HIS A 142 17.27 8.30 16.78
CA HIS A 142 16.65 8.89 15.59
C HIS A 142 15.27 9.50 15.91
N VAL A 143 14.48 8.87 16.79
CA VAL A 143 13.20 9.42 17.26
C VAL A 143 13.41 10.80 17.91
N ILE A 144 14.40 10.91 18.78
CA ILE A 144 14.76 12.18 19.46
C ILE A 144 15.20 13.22 18.42
N LEU A 145 16.05 12.84 17.48
CA LEU A 145 16.53 13.70 16.41
C LEU A 145 15.38 14.18 15.52
N GLU A 146 14.53 13.28 15.06
CA GLU A 146 13.41 13.62 14.18
C GLU A 146 12.40 14.54 14.86
N LYS A 147 12.09 14.25 16.13
CA LYS A 147 11.15 15.05 16.91
C LYS A 147 11.65 16.46 17.19
N ASN A 148 12.91 16.61 17.61
CA ASN A 148 13.43 17.84 18.19
C ASN A 148 14.30 18.66 17.23
N LEU A 149 14.98 18.03 16.28
CA LEU A 149 16.00 18.71 15.45
C LEU A 149 15.63 18.80 13.98
N ILE A 150 14.67 17.99 13.48
CA ILE A 150 14.26 18.07 12.08
C ILE A 150 13.11 19.06 11.92
N ASP A 151 13.37 20.13 11.19
CA ASP A 151 12.36 21.14 10.85
C ASP A 151 11.56 20.68 9.61
N TYR A 152 10.28 20.33 9.82
CA TYR A 152 9.38 19.90 8.75
C TYR A 152 8.92 21.06 7.85
N THR A 153 9.04 22.32 8.30
CA THR A 153 8.67 23.49 7.49
C THR A 153 9.63 23.68 6.32
N LYS A 154 10.84 23.16 6.44
CA LYS A 154 11.90 23.20 5.39
C LYS A 154 11.89 21.97 4.51
N ARG A 155 10.87 21.11 4.57
CA ARG A 155 10.76 19.84 3.85
C ARG A 155 9.35 19.58 3.41
N LEU A 156 9.20 18.94 2.28
CA LEU A 156 7.90 18.42 1.84
C LEU A 156 7.73 17.00 2.41
N VAL A 157 7.00 16.90 3.53
CA VAL A 157 6.67 15.61 4.14
C VAL A 157 5.25 15.23 3.75
N LEU A 158 5.11 14.10 3.07
CA LEU A 158 3.88 13.58 2.50
C LEU A 158 3.46 12.31 3.22
N ALA A 159 2.21 12.22 3.62
CA ALA A 159 1.60 11.02 4.15
C ALA A 159 0.63 10.41 3.12
N ASN A 160 0.51 9.09 3.09
CA ASN A 160 -0.38 8.38 2.16
C ASN A 160 -1.87 8.49 2.50
N SER A 161 -2.23 9.08 3.66
CA SER A 161 -3.61 9.26 4.13
C SER A 161 -3.66 10.26 5.28
N PHE A 162 -4.83 10.79 5.60
CA PHE A 162 -5.05 11.60 6.82
C PHE A 162 -4.84 10.77 8.08
N TYR A 163 -5.18 9.48 8.03
CA TYR A 163 -4.89 8.55 9.12
C TYR A 163 -3.38 8.50 9.41
N THR A 164 -2.56 8.28 8.39
CA THR A 164 -1.09 8.28 8.54
C THR A 164 -0.56 9.65 8.97
N ALA A 165 -1.10 10.74 8.44
CA ALA A 165 -0.76 12.11 8.87
C ALA A 165 -1.09 12.33 10.36
N GLY A 166 -2.22 11.82 10.82
CA GLY A 166 -2.61 11.83 12.24
C GLY A 166 -1.64 11.05 13.13
N GLU A 167 -1.19 9.89 12.67
CA GLU A 167 -0.19 9.08 13.38
C GLU A 167 1.18 9.78 13.43
N ILE A 168 1.61 10.43 12.33
CA ILE A 168 2.82 11.26 12.32
C ILE A 168 2.70 12.41 13.33
N ARG A 169 1.55 13.09 13.35
CA ARG A 169 1.31 14.20 14.30
C ARG A 169 1.36 13.74 15.74
N LYS A 170 0.74 12.61 16.08
CA LYS A 170 0.77 12.04 17.45
C LYS A 170 2.19 11.80 17.94
N TYR A 171 3.05 11.33 17.07
CA TYR A 171 4.43 10.96 17.39
C TYR A 171 5.40 12.16 17.35
N SER A 172 5.32 13.00 16.30
CA SER A 172 6.27 14.09 16.06
C SER A 172 5.80 15.46 16.55
N GLY A 173 4.49 15.63 16.78
CA GLY A 173 3.86 16.92 17.04
C GLY A 173 3.70 17.79 15.78
N LYS A 174 4.04 17.29 14.58
CA LYS A 174 4.15 18.06 13.34
C LYS A 174 3.04 17.71 12.35
N ASN A 175 2.56 18.71 11.62
CA ASN A 175 1.62 18.51 10.52
C ASN A 175 2.37 18.19 9.23
N VAL A 176 1.77 17.33 8.41
CA VAL A 176 2.29 16.93 7.09
C VAL A 176 1.18 17.05 6.04
N GLN A 177 1.58 17.11 4.76
CA GLN A 177 0.64 17.13 3.65
C GLN A 177 0.18 15.70 3.33
N VAL A 178 -1.04 15.56 2.85
CA VAL A 178 -1.56 14.26 2.38
C VAL A 178 -1.49 14.20 0.87
N LEU A 179 -0.87 13.12 0.39
CA LEU A 179 -0.86 12.74 -1.02
C LEU A 179 -1.22 11.25 -1.09
N TYR A 180 -2.46 10.96 -1.46
CA TYR A 180 -2.91 9.58 -1.61
C TYR A 180 -2.10 8.83 -2.67
N PRO A 181 -1.72 7.56 -2.43
CA PRO A 181 -0.93 6.80 -3.39
C PRO A 181 -1.75 6.47 -4.65
N PRO A 182 -1.08 6.35 -5.80
CA PRO A 182 -1.72 5.86 -7.00
C PRO A 182 -1.91 4.33 -6.95
N PHE A 183 -2.81 3.82 -7.75
CA PHE A 183 -2.92 2.39 -8.05
C PHE A 183 -2.49 2.10 -9.49
N SER A 184 -2.24 0.83 -9.80
CA SER A 184 -1.69 0.37 -11.07
C SER A 184 -2.44 0.92 -12.29
N ALA A 185 -1.72 1.51 -13.24
CA ALA A 185 -2.30 2.06 -14.46
C ALA A 185 -2.97 0.99 -15.33
N SER A 186 -2.42 -0.25 -15.34
CA SER A 186 -3.04 -1.38 -16.05
C SER A 186 -4.42 -1.72 -15.48
N ILE A 187 -4.56 -1.72 -14.15
CA ILE A 187 -5.85 -1.96 -13.48
C ILE A 187 -6.82 -0.81 -13.78
N SER A 188 -6.36 0.44 -13.77
CA SER A 188 -7.16 1.60 -14.13
C SER A 188 -7.75 1.47 -15.55
N GLN A 189 -6.92 1.12 -16.51
CA GLN A 189 -7.35 0.91 -17.89
C GLN A 189 -8.34 -0.25 -18.01
N MET A 190 -8.01 -1.42 -17.42
CA MET A 190 -8.88 -2.59 -17.44
C MET A 190 -10.24 -2.34 -16.79
N GLY A 191 -10.29 -1.50 -15.76
CA GLY A 191 -11.54 -1.10 -15.10
C GLY A 191 -12.44 -0.26 -16.01
N LYS A 192 -11.86 0.66 -16.79
CA LYS A 192 -12.57 1.50 -17.76
C LYS A 192 -13.12 0.69 -18.94
N GLU A 193 -12.39 -0.32 -19.37
CA GLU A 193 -12.76 -1.19 -20.49
C GLU A 193 -13.76 -2.31 -20.13
N SER A 194 -13.95 -2.60 -18.84
CA SER A 194 -14.82 -3.70 -18.38
C SER A 194 -16.10 -3.18 -17.75
N SER A 195 -17.24 -3.67 -18.22
CA SER A 195 -18.52 -3.59 -17.52
C SER A 195 -18.78 -4.93 -16.84
N LYS A 196 -19.09 -4.91 -15.55
CA LYS A 196 -19.45 -6.11 -14.80
C LYS A 196 -20.96 -6.34 -14.95
N ALA A 197 -21.36 -6.99 -16.06
CA ALA A 197 -22.78 -7.26 -16.34
C ALA A 197 -23.42 -8.16 -15.26
N ALA A 198 -22.68 -9.16 -14.75
CA ALA A 198 -23.04 -9.98 -13.62
C ALA A 198 -21.76 -10.49 -12.95
N GLY A 199 -21.48 -10.08 -11.72
CA GLY A 199 -20.39 -10.65 -10.93
C GLY A 199 -20.77 -12.02 -10.37
N GLU A 200 -19.76 -12.86 -10.07
CA GLU A 200 -19.97 -14.10 -9.33
C GLU A 200 -20.22 -13.82 -7.84
N ASN A 201 -20.92 -14.70 -7.15
CA ASN A 201 -21.05 -14.66 -5.70
C ASN A 201 -19.71 -15.02 -5.03
N LEU A 202 -18.68 -14.28 -5.40
CA LEU A 202 -17.30 -14.44 -5.02
C LEU A 202 -16.84 -13.24 -4.18
N VAL A 203 -16.24 -13.55 -3.04
CA VAL A 203 -15.49 -12.61 -2.18
C VAL A 203 -14.02 -12.80 -2.42
N ALA A 204 -13.34 -11.78 -2.90
CA ALA A 204 -11.91 -11.79 -3.11
C ALA A 204 -11.17 -11.02 -2.01
N THR A 205 -10.03 -11.54 -1.58
CA THR A 205 -9.08 -10.85 -0.70
C THR A 205 -7.71 -10.89 -1.35
N VAL A 206 -7.09 -9.73 -1.53
CA VAL A 206 -5.71 -9.60 -2.03
C VAL A 206 -4.82 -9.06 -0.93
N SER A 207 -3.87 -9.85 -0.45
CA SER A 207 -3.01 -9.47 0.65
C SER A 207 -1.75 -10.32 0.70
N ARG A 208 -0.67 -9.81 1.33
CA ARG A 208 0.44 -10.67 1.72
C ARG A 208 -0.05 -11.72 2.72
N LEU A 209 0.33 -12.99 2.50
CA LEU A 209 -0.01 -14.09 3.41
C LEU A 209 0.93 -14.04 4.61
N GLU A 210 0.58 -13.19 5.59
CA GLU A 210 1.35 -12.94 6.81
C GLU A 210 0.40 -12.60 7.99
N PRO A 211 0.80 -12.81 9.25
CA PRO A 211 -0.07 -12.64 10.42
C PRO A 211 -0.64 -11.22 10.58
N SER A 212 0.11 -10.19 10.16
CA SER A 212 -0.31 -8.79 10.31
C SER A 212 -1.58 -8.43 9.55
N LYS A 213 -1.97 -9.25 8.57
CA LYS A 213 -3.16 -9.02 7.73
C LYS A 213 -4.45 -9.61 8.30
N LEU A 214 -4.38 -10.32 9.43
CA LEU A 214 -5.54 -10.88 10.14
C LEU A 214 -6.44 -11.74 9.23
N LEU A 215 -5.83 -12.51 8.34
CA LEU A 215 -6.55 -13.34 7.36
C LEU A 215 -7.32 -14.47 8.02
N ASP A 216 -6.96 -14.86 9.24
CA ASP A 216 -7.67 -15.84 10.11
C ASP A 216 -9.12 -15.43 10.42
N ARG A 217 -9.48 -14.15 10.24
CA ARG A 217 -10.86 -13.67 10.34
C ARG A 217 -11.73 -14.10 9.15
N ILE A 218 -11.15 -14.35 7.98
CA ILE A 218 -11.91 -14.65 6.74
C ILE A 218 -12.72 -15.94 6.90
N PRO A 219 -12.16 -17.09 7.35
CA PRO A 219 -12.96 -18.30 7.59
C PRO A 219 -14.07 -18.10 8.62
N GLN A 220 -13.83 -17.29 9.67
CA GLN A 220 -14.84 -17.00 10.70
C GLN A 220 -16.00 -16.16 10.12
N ILE A 221 -15.70 -15.18 9.28
CA ILE A 221 -16.70 -14.39 8.55
C ILE A 221 -17.48 -15.31 7.59
N ALA A 222 -16.78 -16.12 6.80
CA ALA A 222 -17.39 -17.04 5.83
C ALA A 222 -18.34 -18.04 6.45
N ALA A 223 -18.05 -18.54 7.67
CA ALA A 223 -18.94 -19.46 8.40
C ALA A 223 -20.30 -18.82 8.72
N LYS A 224 -20.40 -17.49 8.74
CA LYS A 224 -21.62 -16.73 9.07
C LYS A 224 -22.29 -16.10 7.82
N THR A 225 -21.74 -16.31 6.63
CA THR A 225 -22.34 -15.85 5.36
C THR A 225 -23.16 -16.95 4.70
N ASP A 226 -23.99 -16.58 3.72
CA ASP A 226 -24.80 -17.50 2.92
C ASP A 226 -23.92 -18.59 2.28
N LYS A 227 -24.43 -19.83 2.23
CA LYS A 227 -23.64 -21.02 1.84
C LYS A 227 -23.16 -21.00 0.37
N HIS A 228 -23.86 -20.27 -0.51
CA HIS A 228 -23.53 -20.16 -1.94
C HIS A 228 -22.38 -19.21 -2.23
N ILE A 229 -21.89 -18.44 -1.24
CA ILE A 229 -20.80 -17.46 -1.39
C ILE A 229 -19.47 -18.17 -1.36
N GLN A 230 -18.64 -17.90 -2.38
CA GLN A 230 -17.29 -18.44 -2.54
C GLN A 230 -16.24 -17.42 -2.08
N PHE A 231 -15.05 -17.89 -1.69
CA PHE A 231 -13.95 -17.05 -1.20
C PHE A 231 -12.67 -17.36 -1.95
N ALA A 232 -11.98 -16.32 -2.43
CA ALA A 232 -10.65 -16.40 -3.02
C ALA A 232 -9.66 -15.58 -2.20
N ILE A 233 -8.62 -16.23 -1.66
CA ILE A 233 -7.52 -15.59 -0.96
C ILE A 233 -6.29 -15.58 -1.87
N ILE A 234 -5.85 -14.40 -2.27
CA ILE A 234 -4.84 -14.17 -3.30
C ILE A 234 -3.69 -13.39 -2.67
N GLY A 235 -2.46 -13.78 -2.94
CA GLY A 235 -1.35 -12.94 -2.53
C GLY A 235 -0.01 -13.61 -2.37
N ARG A 236 0.99 -12.78 -2.11
CA ARG A 236 2.37 -13.22 -1.94
C ARG A 236 2.52 -14.07 -0.68
N LEU A 237 3.15 -15.22 -0.81
CA LEU A 237 3.44 -16.12 0.31
C LEU A 237 4.65 -15.59 1.12
N CYS A 238 4.37 -14.79 2.16
CA CYS A 238 5.40 -14.25 3.04
C CYS A 238 5.64 -15.14 4.27
N CYS A 239 4.65 -15.96 4.65
CA CYS A 239 4.72 -16.86 5.80
C CYS A 239 3.90 -18.13 5.50
N LYS A 240 4.58 -19.26 5.30
CA LYS A 240 3.94 -20.55 5.03
C LYS A 240 2.99 -20.96 6.16
N GLN A 241 3.39 -20.77 7.42
CA GLN A 241 2.56 -21.09 8.58
C GLN A 241 1.21 -20.35 8.56
N THR A 242 1.16 -19.13 8.03
CA THR A 242 -0.10 -18.37 7.88
C THR A 242 -1.04 -19.07 6.90
N LEU A 243 -0.53 -19.55 5.78
CA LEU A 243 -1.33 -20.30 4.79
C LEU A 243 -1.81 -21.64 5.37
N ASP A 244 -0.90 -22.39 6.00
CA ASP A 244 -1.21 -23.70 6.58
C ASP A 244 -2.29 -23.57 7.68
N ASN A 245 -2.18 -22.56 8.54
CA ASN A 245 -3.17 -22.28 9.58
C ASN A 245 -4.54 -21.89 9.00
N LEU A 246 -4.57 -21.09 7.93
CA LEU A 246 -5.80 -20.72 7.24
C LEU A 246 -6.51 -21.95 6.64
N GLN A 247 -5.77 -22.80 5.96
CA GLN A 247 -6.29 -24.04 5.36
C GLN A 247 -6.84 -24.98 6.46
N ALA A 248 -6.10 -25.15 7.55
CA ALA A 248 -6.54 -25.95 8.68
C ALA A 248 -7.85 -25.40 9.32
N GLN A 249 -7.95 -24.07 9.46
CA GLN A 249 -9.16 -23.44 9.99
C GLN A 249 -10.35 -23.59 9.04
N VAL A 250 -10.16 -23.43 7.73
CA VAL A 250 -11.18 -23.67 6.70
C VAL A 250 -11.69 -25.11 6.75
N ASN A 251 -10.78 -26.09 6.85
CA ASN A 251 -11.14 -27.49 6.96
C ASN A 251 -11.90 -27.79 8.26
N LYS A 252 -11.44 -27.26 9.41
CA LYS A 252 -12.09 -27.44 10.72
C LYS A 252 -13.52 -26.88 10.72
N LEU A 253 -13.79 -25.81 9.97
CA LEU A 253 -15.12 -25.19 9.85
C LEU A 253 -16.00 -25.84 8.77
N GLY A 254 -15.50 -26.85 8.05
CA GLY A 254 -16.26 -27.54 6.98
C GLY A 254 -16.46 -26.67 5.73
N LEU A 255 -15.56 -25.70 5.48
CA LEU A 255 -15.72 -24.71 4.42
C LEU A 255 -14.85 -24.97 3.19
N SER A 256 -14.20 -26.14 3.07
CA SER A 256 -13.18 -26.43 2.04
C SER A 256 -13.71 -26.26 0.60
N ASN A 257 -14.98 -26.56 0.36
CA ASN A 257 -15.65 -26.40 -0.94
C ASN A 257 -15.97 -24.94 -1.30
N ARG A 258 -15.83 -24.00 -0.35
CA ARG A 258 -16.10 -22.57 -0.55
C ARG A 258 -14.84 -21.74 -0.70
N PHE A 259 -13.65 -22.31 -0.46
CA PHE A 259 -12.38 -21.57 -0.44
C PHE A 259 -11.43 -22.01 -1.57
N LYS A 260 -10.82 -21.01 -2.19
CA LYS A 260 -9.67 -21.21 -3.09
C LYS A 260 -8.52 -20.29 -2.66
N PHE A 261 -7.32 -20.85 -2.57
CA PHE A 261 -6.10 -20.13 -2.21
C PHE A 261 -5.20 -19.99 -3.44
N TYR A 262 -4.67 -18.78 -3.64
CA TYR A 262 -3.82 -18.44 -4.78
C TYR A 262 -2.53 -17.79 -4.27
N PRO A 263 -1.63 -18.56 -3.59
CA PRO A 263 -0.33 -18.03 -3.20
C PRO A 263 0.51 -17.71 -4.44
N ASP A 264 1.23 -16.59 -4.38
CA ASP A 264 2.12 -16.10 -5.43
C ASP A 264 1.48 -16.03 -6.84
N ALA A 265 0.17 -15.78 -6.89
CA ALA A 265 -0.56 -15.66 -8.13
C ALA A 265 -0.02 -14.51 -9.00
N SER A 266 0.01 -14.72 -10.30
CA SER A 266 0.37 -13.67 -11.27
C SER A 266 -0.61 -12.49 -11.22
N ALA A 267 -0.16 -11.33 -11.70
CA ALA A 267 -1.00 -10.14 -11.83
C ALA A 267 -2.27 -10.42 -12.66
N GLN A 268 -2.15 -11.23 -13.71
CA GLN A 268 -3.28 -11.63 -14.55
C GLN A 268 -4.32 -12.45 -13.78
N VAL A 269 -3.88 -13.44 -12.99
CA VAL A 269 -4.78 -14.27 -12.15
C VAL A 269 -5.47 -13.39 -11.11
N LYS A 270 -4.73 -12.51 -10.41
CA LYS A 270 -5.27 -11.53 -9.46
C LYS A 270 -6.37 -10.69 -10.11
N THR A 271 -6.07 -10.10 -11.26
CA THR A 271 -7.00 -9.21 -11.97
C THR A 271 -8.24 -9.94 -12.45
N ASN A 272 -8.09 -11.15 -13.00
CA ASN A 272 -9.23 -11.97 -13.46
C ASN A 272 -10.17 -12.33 -12.29
N LEU A 273 -9.63 -12.68 -11.13
CA LEU A 273 -10.43 -12.97 -9.94
C LEU A 273 -11.16 -11.74 -9.43
N LEU A 274 -10.52 -10.58 -9.40
CA LEU A 274 -11.15 -9.32 -9.00
C LEU A 274 -12.26 -8.89 -10.00
N LYS A 275 -12.06 -9.08 -11.31
CA LYS A 275 -13.11 -8.81 -12.31
C LYS A 275 -14.36 -9.67 -12.12
N ARG A 276 -14.20 -10.90 -11.64
CA ARG A 276 -15.31 -11.84 -11.38
C ARG A 276 -15.99 -11.59 -10.03
N ALA A 277 -15.22 -11.18 -9.02
CA ALA A 277 -15.72 -11.02 -7.65
C ALA A 277 -16.68 -9.82 -7.53
N LYS A 278 -17.82 -10.02 -6.86
CA LYS A 278 -18.72 -8.92 -6.45
C LYS A 278 -18.14 -8.14 -5.28
N ILE A 279 -17.51 -8.83 -4.32
CA ILE A 279 -17.05 -8.28 -3.06
C ILE A 279 -15.52 -8.39 -2.95
N TYR A 280 -14.92 -7.34 -2.42
CA TYR A 280 -13.56 -7.35 -1.92
C TYR A 280 -13.56 -7.26 -0.39
N LEU A 281 -13.03 -8.26 0.31
CA LEU A 281 -12.94 -8.26 1.77
C LEU A 281 -11.54 -7.89 2.23
N HIS A 282 -11.42 -6.88 3.11
CA HIS A 282 -10.17 -6.49 3.74
C HIS A 282 -10.25 -6.65 5.26
N THR A 283 -9.35 -7.44 5.85
CA THR A 283 -9.44 -7.84 7.27
C THR A 283 -8.50 -7.11 8.21
N MET A 284 -7.50 -6.40 7.68
CA MET A 284 -6.56 -5.65 8.51
C MET A 284 -7.24 -4.48 9.22
N VAL A 285 -7.03 -4.40 10.53
CA VAL A 285 -7.45 -3.25 11.35
C VAL A 285 -6.40 -2.15 11.24
N GLY A 286 -6.83 -0.91 11.02
CA GLY A 286 -5.92 0.24 10.93
C GLY A 286 -5.02 0.20 9.70
N GLU A 287 -5.49 -0.34 8.56
CA GLU A 287 -4.76 -0.25 7.29
C GLU A 287 -4.48 1.23 6.97
N HIS A 288 -3.25 1.54 6.58
CA HIS A 288 -2.82 2.93 6.42
C HIS A 288 -3.50 3.63 5.25
N PHE A 289 -3.70 2.92 4.14
CA PHE A 289 -4.48 3.37 3.00
C PHE A 289 -5.22 2.20 2.34
N GLY A 290 -4.50 1.18 1.86
CA GLY A 290 -5.09 0.00 1.23
C GLY A 290 -5.18 0.11 -0.30
N ILE A 291 -4.04 0.20 -0.99
CA ILE A 291 -3.99 0.27 -2.46
C ILE A 291 -4.76 -0.89 -3.11
N SER A 292 -4.69 -2.10 -2.54
CA SER A 292 -5.42 -3.26 -3.06
C SER A 292 -6.95 -3.12 -2.97
N ILE A 293 -7.45 -2.31 -2.03
CA ILE A 293 -8.88 -1.97 -1.95
C ILE A 293 -9.26 -1.10 -3.14
N VAL A 294 -8.46 -0.07 -3.43
CA VAL A 294 -8.68 0.81 -4.58
C VAL A 294 -8.57 0.05 -5.90
N GLU A 295 -7.60 -0.86 -6.04
CA GLU A 295 -7.48 -1.75 -7.20
C GLU A 295 -8.74 -2.61 -7.40
N ALA A 296 -9.29 -3.16 -6.33
CA ALA A 296 -10.52 -3.95 -6.39
C ALA A 296 -11.74 -3.08 -6.75
N MET A 297 -11.84 -1.88 -6.18
CA MET A 297 -12.89 -0.91 -6.53
C MET A 297 -12.79 -0.48 -7.99
N ALA A 298 -11.59 -0.25 -8.53
CA ALA A 298 -11.37 0.07 -9.93
C ALA A 298 -11.84 -1.05 -10.88
N LEU A 299 -11.87 -2.29 -10.40
CA LEU A 299 -12.40 -3.45 -11.11
C LEU A 299 -13.86 -3.77 -10.72
N GLY A 300 -14.54 -2.85 -10.05
CA GLY A 300 -15.96 -2.91 -9.72
C GLY A 300 -16.33 -3.80 -8.54
N CYS A 301 -15.39 -4.16 -7.67
CA CYS A 301 -15.73 -4.85 -6.43
C CYS A 301 -16.27 -3.88 -5.38
N VAL A 302 -17.33 -4.26 -4.68
CA VAL A 302 -17.77 -3.56 -3.48
C VAL A 302 -16.83 -3.90 -2.32
N PRO A 303 -16.16 -2.92 -1.70
CA PRO A 303 -15.22 -3.18 -0.62
C PRO A 303 -15.96 -3.35 0.71
N ILE A 304 -15.72 -4.45 1.40
CA ILE A 304 -16.12 -4.64 2.81
C ILE A 304 -14.86 -4.58 3.66
N VAL A 305 -14.71 -3.51 4.45
CA VAL A 305 -13.48 -3.19 5.18
C VAL A 305 -13.76 -2.89 6.65
N HIS A 306 -12.77 -3.09 7.51
CA HIS A 306 -12.91 -2.72 8.93
C HIS A 306 -13.03 -1.18 9.07
N ASN A 307 -13.90 -0.71 10.00
CA ASN A 307 -14.12 0.73 10.23
C ASN A 307 -12.96 1.39 10.98
N SER A 308 -11.76 1.37 10.40
CA SER A 308 -10.56 1.97 10.97
C SER A 308 -9.50 2.22 9.91
N GLY A 309 -8.54 3.10 10.22
CA GLY A 309 -7.42 3.38 9.32
C GLY A 309 -7.78 4.30 8.15
N GLY A 310 -6.84 4.44 7.21
CA GLY A 310 -6.97 5.32 6.05
C GLY A 310 -8.02 4.90 5.03
N MET A 311 -8.43 3.63 5.03
CA MET A 311 -9.50 3.16 4.14
C MET A 311 -10.86 3.79 4.46
N THR A 312 -11.05 4.32 5.69
CA THR A 312 -12.29 5.05 6.04
C THR A 312 -12.42 6.40 5.33
N GLU A 313 -11.37 6.87 4.69
CA GLU A 313 -11.34 8.16 4.00
C GLU A 313 -12.01 8.09 2.61
N PHE A 314 -12.15 6.89 2.04
CA PHE A 314 -12.70 6.71 0.70
C PHE A 314 -13.74 5.59 0.57
N VAL A 315 -13.74 4.60 1.47
CA VAL A 315 -14.79 3.58 1.47
C VAL A 315 -16.04 4.13 2.16
N PRO A 316 -17.24 4.09 1.52
CA PRO A 316 -18.47 4.55 2.13
C PRO A 316 -18.81 3.84 3.45
N ALA A 317 -19.38 4.56 4.42
CA ALA A 317 -19.58 4.07 5.79
C ALA A 317 -20.41 2.77 5.86
N HIS A 318 -21.39 2.59 4.99
CA HIS A 318 -22.25 1.40 4.98
C HIS A 318 -21.54 0.12 4.53
N TYR A 319 -20.34 0.22 3.94
CA TYR A 319 -19.48 -0.91 3.59
C TYR A 319 -18.39 -1.19 4.64
N ARG A 320 -18.33 -0.39 5.71
CA ARG A 320 -17.36 -0.58 6.80
C ARG A 320 -17.96 -1.43 7.89
N TYR A 321 -17.22 -2.41 8.40
CA TYR A 321 -17.67 -3.31 9.45
C TYR A 321 -16.89 -3.11 10.75
N GLU A 322 -17.54 -3.44 11.89
CA GLU A 322 -16.95 -3.35 13.23
C GLU A 322 -16.47 -4.71 13.76
N ASN A 323 -17.17 -5.78 13.41
CA ASN A 323 -16.90 -7.12 13.90
C ASN A 323 -17.21 -8.19 12.84
N ILE A 324 -16.95 -9.46 13.17
CA ILE A 324 -17.11 -10.60 12.25
C ILE A 324 -18.57 -10.76 11.80
N GLU A 325 -19.52 -10.60 12.70
CA GLU A 325 -20.95 -10.72 12.44
C GLU A 325 -21.42 -9.65 11.46
N ASP A 326 -21.05 -8.41 11.70
CA ASP A 326 -21.38 -7.27 10.85
C ASP A 326 -20.75 -7.42 9.45
N ALA A 327 -19.50 -7.89 9.37
CA ALA A 327 -18.85 -8.20 8.10
C ALA A 327 -19.62 -9.26 7.30
N ALA A 328 -20.04 -10.34 7.95
CA ALA A 328 -20.78 -11.43 7.30
C ALA A 328 -22.17 -10.98 6.80
N GLN A 329 -22.89 -10.19 7.60
CA GLN A 329 -24.18 -9.62 7.21
C GLN A 329 -24.05 -8.69 6.02
N LYS A 330 -23.04 -7.80 6.02
CA LYS A 330 -22.78 -6.88 4.90
C LYS A 330 -22.40 -7.64 3.62
N ILE A 331 -21.55 -8.66 3.72
CA ILE A 331 -21.19 -9.49 2.56
C ILE A 331 -22.43 -10.17 1.97
N SER A 332 -23.25 -10.84 2.77
CA SER A 332 -24.47 -11.52 2.30
C SER A 332 -25.43 -10.52 1.69
N ARG A 333 -25.67 -9.36 2.32
CA ARG A 333 -26.54 -8.31 1.81
C ARG A 333 -26.05 -7.78 0.46
N GLU A 334 -24.78 -7.41 0.34
CA GLU A 334 -24.24 -6.80 -0.88
C GLU A 334 -24.12 -7.81 -2.04
N ILE A 335 -23.86 -9.09 -1.76
CA ILE A 335 -23.89 -10.16 -2.77
C ILE A 335 -25.30 -10.31 -3.37
N ASN A 336 -26.32 -10.34 -2.49
CA ASN A 336 -27.72 -10.55 -2.90
C ASN A 336 -28.34 -9.33 -3.60
N ASN A 337 -27.91 -8.12 -3.22
CA ASN A 337 -28.41 -6.85 -3.77
C ASN A 337 -27.47 -6.22 -4.80
N TRP A 338 -26.42 -6.93 -5.24
CA TRP A 338 -25.44 -6.38 -6.16
C TRP A 338 -26.07 -5.93 -7.48
N SER A 339 -25.65 -4.77 -7.97
CA SER A 339 -26.11 -4.21 -9.23
C SER A 339 -24.96 -3.55 -10.01
N PRO A 340 -25.07 -3.42 -11.34
CA PRO A 340 -24.09 -2.70 -12.16
C PRO A 340 -23.84 -1.24 -11.71
N LYS A 341 -24.81 -0.59 -11.10
CA LYS A 341 -24.68 0.77 -10.56
C LYS A 341 -23.63 0.84 -9.43
N GLN A 342 -23.52 -0.22 -8.63
CA GLN A 342 -22.45 -0.28 -7.59
C GLN A 342 -21.08 -0.40 -8.21
N ASP A 343 -20.92 -1.18 -9.30
CA ASP A 343 -19.70 -1.27 -10.08
C ASP A 343 -19.22 0.12 -10.54
N ASP A 344 -20.10 0.90 -11.18
CA ASP A 344 -19.79 2.24 -11.66
C ASP A 344 -19.40 3.19 -10.51
N THR A 345 -20.13 3.13 -9.39
CA THR A 345 -19.84 3.96 -8.21
C THR A 345 -18.45 3.65 -7.64
N MET A 346 -18.08 2.37 -7.54
CA MET A 346 -16.75 1.97 -7.02
C MET A 346 -15.63 2.45 -7.94
N LYS A 347 -15.81 2.32 -9.26
CA LYS A 347 -14.84 2.81 -10.26
C LYS A 347 -14.66 4.32 -10.20
N GLN A 348 -15.73 5.09 -10.02
CA GLN A 348 -15.67 6.55 -9.88
C GLN A 348 -14.87 6.96 -8.62
N ILE A 349 -15.09 6.28 -7.50
CA ILE A 349 -14.31 6.53 -6.28
C ILE A 349 -12.82 6.18 -6.52
N ALA A 350 -12.55 5.04 -7.14
CA ALA A 350 -11.19 4.59 -7.40
C ALA A 350 -10.41 5.54 -8.34
N ASP A 351 -11.06 6.14 -9.34
CA ASP A 351 -10.41 7.02 -10.32
C ASP A 351 -9.78 8.27 -9.69
N GLN A 352 -10.25 8.69 -8.52
CA GLN A 352 -9.62 9.79 -7.74
C GLN A 352 -8.17 9.48 -7.35
N PHE A 353 -7.79 8.20 -7.31
CA PHE A 353 -6.45 7.70 -6.97
C PHE A 353 -5.66 7.24 -8.19
N SER A 354 -6.05 7.68 -9.39
CA SER A 354 -5.31 7.38 -10.62
C SER A 354 -3.91 8.02 -10.59
N THR A 355 -2.98 7.43 -11.37
CA THR A 355 -1.61 7.98 -11.50
C THR A 355 -1.61 9.41 -12.04
N ALA A 356 -2.56 9.76 -12.90
CA ALA A 356 -2.71 11.13 -13.40
C ALA A 356 -3.03 12.12 -12.28
N ASN A 357 -4.03 11.81 -11.44
CA ASN A 357 -4.41 12.63 -10.30
C ASN A 357 -3.30 12.73 -9.25
N PHE A 358 -2.60 11.62 -9.00
CA PHE A 358 -1.43 11.60 -8.12
C PHE A 358 -0.34 12.56 -8.64
N SER A 359 0.02 12.45 -9.92
CA SER A 359 1.06 13.29 -10.54
C SER A 359 0.70 14.77 -10.52
N GLN A 360 -0.55 15.11 -10.82
CA GLN A 360 -1.03 16.48 -10.76
C GLN A 360 -0.93 17.06 -9.35
N ARG A 361 -1.44 16.33 -8.35
CA ARG A 361 -1.39 16.77 -6.94
C ARG A 361 0.04 16.88 -6.43
N PHE A 362 0.90 15.92 -6.77
CA PHE A 362 2.31 15.97 -6.41
C PHE A 362 2.98 17.21 -6.99
N ASN A 363 2.79 17.52 -8.28
CA ASN A 363 3.36 18.70 -8.92
C ASN A 363 2.91 20.01 -8.23
N ILE A 364 1.63 20.11 -7.85
CA ILE A 364 1.12 21.28 -7.10
C ILE A 364 1.84 21.42 -5.75
N LEU A 365 1.96 20.35 -4.98
CA LEU A 365 2.62 20.36 -3.67
C LEU A 365 4.13 20.66 -3.81
N PHE A 366 4.77 20.03 -4.80
CA PHE A 366 6.18 20.19 -5.07
C PHE A 366 6.52 21.63 -5.50
N SER A 367 5.74 22.22 -6.42
CA SER A 367 5.93 23.59 -6.88
C SER A 367 5.73 24.61 -5.77
N LYS A 368 4.72 24.45 -4.91
CA LYS A 368 4.50 25.33 -3.76
C LYS A 368 5.65 25.32 -2.75
N PHE A 369 6.39 24.23 -2.72
CA PHE A 369 7.47 24.06 -1.76
C PHE A 369 8.82 24.52 -2.30
N TYR A 370 9.05 24.47 -3.63
CA TYR A 370 10.36 24.71 -4.25
C TYR A 370 10.41 25.95 -5.17
N ASN A 371 9.31 26.62 -5.40
CA ASN A 371 9.21 27.93 -6.04
C ASN A 371 8.93 29.00 -5.00
#